data_a3c3f8514500789743086a449d177ed6
#
_entry.id   a3c3f8514500789743086a449d177ed6
#
_cell.length_a   1.000
_cell.length_b   1.000
_cell.length_c   1.000
_cell.angle_alpha   90.00
_cell.angle_beta   90.00
_cell.angle_gamma   90.00
#
_symmetry.space_group_name_H-M   'P 1'
#
loop_
_entity.id
_entity.type
_entity.pdbx_description
1 polymer ?
#
loop_
_entity_poly.entity_id
_entity_poly.type
_entity_poly.pdbx_seq_one_letter_code
_entity_poly.pdbx_strand_id
1 'polypeptide(L)'
;MKTLLAPTLLQPPTWLGTWATGGRPAVLTDEEPAQPKVQARAADLRAMREADLHRALAQLAGTGTAVRVGRYSLVEPRQDPADRLAETQAVTHRRRWATSITTFDDTEAGDPALRPQLARLFAALDAGEIHGIVAVSQVDISPFHDVYAHTLTILRARRGFLALARNETSI
;
A
#
# COMPACT_ATOMS: atom_id res chain seq x y z
N MET A 1 9.26 80.47 -22.38
CA MET A 1 8.14 79.85 -23.09
C MET A 1 8.59 78.42 -23.43
N LYS A 2 8.09 77.41 -22.68
CA LYS A 2 8.38 75.98 -22.90
C LYS A 2 7.13 75.30 -23.40
N THR A 3 7.15 74.87 -24.65
CA THR A 3 6.06 74.14 -25.29
C THR A 3 6.13 72.67 -24.84
N LEU A 4 5.08 72.18 -24.17
CA LEU A 4 4.91 70.79 -23.80
C LEU A 4 4.32 70.02 -25.00
N LEU A 5 5.07 69.04 -25.51
CA LEU A 5 4.58 68.07 -26.45
C LEU A 5 3.79 66.97 -25.72
N ALA A 6 2.57 66.75 -26.15
CA ALA A 6 1.71 65.67 -25.68
C ALA A 6 2.18 64.28 -26.20
N PRO A 7 2.06 63.21 -25.43
CA PRO A 7 2.41 61.91 -25.91
C PRO A 7 1.32 61.34 -26.85
N THR A 8 1.77 60.87 -28.00
CA THR A 8 0.96 60.16 -29.00
C THR A 8 0.51 58.84 -28.42
N LEU A 9 -0.80 58.64 -28.29
CA LEU A 9 -1.42 57.35 -27.96
C LEU A 9 -1.18 56.37 -29.12
N LEU A 10 -0.40 55.34 -28.87
CA LEU A 10 -0.24 54.17 -29.75
C LEU A 10 -1.59 53.43 -29.82
N GLN A 11 -2.17 53.38 -31.01
CA GLN A 11 -3.32 52.54 -31.30
C GLN A 11 -2.95 51.06 -31.21
N PRO A 12 -3.77 50.15 -30.61
CA PRO A 12 -3.53 48.76 -30.61
C PRO A 12 -3.67 48.17 -32.02
N PRO A 13 -2.90 47.12 -32.35
CA PRO A 13 -2.91 46.50 -33.67
C PRO A 13 -4.24 45.85 -34.00
N THR A 14 -4.69 46.03 -35.25
CA THR A 14 -5.98 45.61 -35.84
C THR A 14 -6.14 44.10 -36.08
N TRP A 15 -5.36 43.24 -35.42
CA TRP A 15 -5.50 41.78 -35.57
C TRP A 15 -6.48 41.13 -34.55
N LEU A 16 -7.09 41.92 -33.68
CA LEU A 16 -8.20 41.44 -32.85
C LEU A 16 -9.49 41.33 -33.68
N GLY A 17 -9.39 40.53 -34.76
CA GLY A 17 -10.53 40.11 -35.54
C GLY A 17 -11.37 39.13 -34.73
N THR A 18 -12.61 39.52 -34.51
CA THR A 18 -13.84 38.74 -34.45
C THR A 18 -13.70 37.27 -33.93
N TRP A 19 -13.70 37.10 -32.62
CA TRP A 19 -14.00 35.82 -31.97
C TRP A 19 -15.44 35.77 -31.53
N ALA A 20 -16.35 36.00 -32.42
CA ALA A 20 -17.78 35.88 -32.16
C ALA A 20 -18.39 34.95 -33.20
N THR A 21 -18.32 33.68 -32.99
CA THR A 21 -19.40 32.73 -33.35
C THR A 21 -19.14 31.38 -32.68
N GLY A 22 -19.90 31.05 -31.66
CA GLY A 22 -20.58 29.80 -31.45
C GLY A 22 -19.77 28.49 -31.52
N GLY A 23 -18.66 28.32 -30.78
CA GLY A 23 -18.17 27.03 -30.41
C GLY A 23 -18.16 26.95 -28.88
N ARG A 24 -19.08 26.21 -28.29
CA ARG A 24 -18.94 25.77 -26.89
C ARG A 24 -17.56 25.09 -26.81
N PRO A 25 -16.68 25.51 -25.90
CA PRO A 25 -15.52 24.69 -25.64
C PRO A 25 -16.06 23.30 -25.28
N ALA A 26 -15.60 22.28 -25.98
CA ALA A 26 -15.78 20.92 -25.54
C ALA A 26 -15.28 20.91 -24.09
N VAL A 27 -16.20 20.73 -23.17
CA VAL A 27 -15.88 20.40 -21.79
C VAL A 27 -15.06 19.13 -21.93
N LEU A 28 -13.74 19.24 -21.76
CA LEU A 28 -12.92 18.09 -21.42
C LEU A 28 -13.56 17.61 -20.13
N THR A 29 -14.42 16.63 -20.26
CA THR A 29 -14.87 15.84 -19.12
C THR A 29 -13.59 15.29 -18.55
N ASP A 30 -13.17 15.87 -17.41
CA ASP A 30 -12.21 15.24 -16.51
C ASP A 30 -12.73 13.83 -16.32
N GLU A 31 -12.10 12.90 -17.01
CA GLU A 31 -12.33 11.49 -16.89
C GLU A 31 -11.82 11.08 -15.52
N GLU A 32 -12.68 11.21 -14.52
CA GLU A 32 -12.51 10.62 -13.21
C GLU A 32 -13.13 9.22 -13.21
N PRO A 33 -12.36 8.19 -13.61
CA PRO A 33 -12.75 6.80 -13.35
C PRO A 33 -11.63 5.99 -12.70
N ALA A 34 -10.60 6.61 -12.12
CA ALA A 34 -9.51 5.82 -11.50
C ALA A 34 -9.95 5.19 -10.18
N GLN A 35 -10.76 5.88 -9.39
CA GLN A 35 -11.15 5.44 -8.04
C GLN A 35 -11.90 4.09 -7.97
N PRO A 36 -12.93 3.79 -8.80
CA PRO A 36 -13.64 2.53 -8.69
C PRO A 36 -12.77 1.32 -9.06
N LYS A 37 -11.84 1.45 -10.01
CA LYS A 37 -10.93 0.36 -10.40
C LYS A 37 -9.89 0.06 -9.30
N VAL A 38 -9.38 1.10 -8.63
CA VAL A 38 -8.42 0.96 -7.53
C VAL A 38 -9.10 0.32 -6.32
N GLN A 39 -10.33 0.73 -6.00
CA GLN A 39 -11.10 0.14 -4.90
C GLN A 39 -11.44 -1.34 -5.18
N ALA A 40 -11.82 -1.68 -6.40
CA ALA A 40 -12.08 -3.06 -6.80
C ALA A 40 -10.79 -3.90 -6.65
N ARG A 41 -9.63 -3.38 -7.06
CA ARG A 41 -8.35 -4.07 -6.93
C ARG A 41 -7.97 -4.31 -5.45
N ALA A 42 -8.16 -3.32 -4.58
CA ALA A 42 -7.92 -3.47 -3.14
C ALA A 42 -8.84 -4.53 -2.52
N ALA A 43 -10.11 -4.59 -2.94
CA ALA A 43 -11.07 -5.60 -2.50
C ALA A 43 -10.65 -7.02 -2.92
N ASP A 44 -10.18 -7.18 -4.18
CA ASP A 44 -9.70 -8.46 -4.69
C ASP A 44 -8.46 -8.94 -3.92
N LEU A 45 -7.52 -8.05 -3.64
CA LEU A 45 -6.31 -8.36 -2.87
C LEU A 45 -6.65 -8.76 -1.43
N ARG A 46 -7.58 -8.06 -0.81
CA ARG A 46 -8.12 -8.42 0.50
C ARG A 46 -8.75 -9.81 0.48
N ALA A 47 -9.62 -10.09 -0.49
CA ALA A 47 -10.28 -11.39 -0.62
C ALA A 47 -9.25 -12.52 -0.78
N MET A 48 -8.22 -12.31 -1.60
CA MET A 48 -7.13 -13.27 -1.79
C MET A 48 -6.37 -13.54 -0.49
N ARG A 49 -5.96 -12.49 0.24
CA ARG A 49 -5.27 -12.61 1.53
C ARG A 49 -6.13 -13.32 2.58
N GLU A 50 -7.41 -12.95 2.69
CA GLU A 50 -8.32 -13.58 3.64
C GLU A 50 -8.58 -15.05 3.33
N ALA A 51 -8.72 -15.41 2.07
CA ALA A 51 -8.86 -16.81 1.65
C ALA A 51 -7.61 -17.63 2.01
N ASP A 52 -6.42 -17.08 1.82
CA ASP A 52 -5.17 -17.75 2.19
C ASP A 52 -5.02 -17.90 3.71
N LEU A 53 -5.37 -16.86 4.46
CA LEU A 53 -5.42 -16.90 5.92
C LEU A 53 -6.38 -18.00 6.43
N HIS A 54 -7.61 -18.04 5.92
CA HIS A 54 -8.60 -19.05 6.33
C HIS A 54 -8.13 -20.45 6.00
N ARG A 55 -7.54 -20.69 4.82
CA ARG A 55 -7.00 -21.98 4.41
C ARG A 55 -5.88 -22.44 5.35
N ALA A 56 -4.90 -21.57 5.65
CA ALA A 56 -3.80 -21.90 6.54
C ALA A 56 -4.29 -22.21 7.96
N LEU A 57 -5.20 -21.40 8.50
CA LEU A 57 -5.79 -21.64 9.83
C LEU A 57 -6.58 -22.95 9.90
N ALA A 58 -7.34 -23.29 8.85
CA ALA A 58 -8.06 -24.57 8.78
C ALA A 58 -7.11 -25.77 8.78
N GLN A 59 -5.99 -25.68 8.05
CA GLN A 59 -4.96 -26.73 8.05
C GLN A 59 -4.32 -26.92 9.45
N LEU A 60 -3.95 -25.81 10.11
CA LEU A 60 -3.37 -25.85 11.46
C LEU A 60 -4.36 -26.40 12.49
N ALA A 61 -5.64 -26.00 12.41
CA ALA A 61 -6.70 -26.52 13.28
C ALA A 61 -6.89 -28.04 13.08
N GLY A 62 -6.86 -28.52 11.84
CA GLY A 62 -6.97 -29.94 11.52
C GLY A 62 -5.84 -30.81 12.10
N THR A 63 -4.67 -30.21 12.34
CA THR A 63 -3.53 -30.88 12.97
C THR A 63 -3.38 -30.59 14.47
N GLY A 64 -4.27 -29.79 15.05
CA GLY A 64 -4.16 -29.36 16.46
C GLY A 64 -2.94 -28.46 16.74
N THR A 65 -2.34 -27.88 15.70
CA THR A 65 -1.13 -27.08 15.83
C THR A 65 -1.45 -25.65 16.26
N ALA A 66 -0.81 -25.18 17.33
CA ALA A 66 -0.93 -23.79 17.77
C ALA A 66 -0.33 -22.84 16.74
N VAL A 67 -1.07 -21.75 16.43
CA VAL A 67 -0.62 -20.75 15.45
C VAL A 67 0.55 -19.94 16.00
N ARG A 68 1.66 -19.93 15.29
CA ARG A 68 2.86 -19.11 15.57
C ARG A 68 3.08 -18.12 14.44
N VAL A 69 3.37 -16.87 14.78
CA VAL A 69 3.53 -15.81 13.79
C VAL A 69 4.78 -14.97 14.02
N GLY A 70 5.28 -14.38 12.93
CA GLY A 70 6.21 -13.26 12.99
C GLY A 70 5.45 -11.95 12.89
N ARG A 71 5.79 -10.97 13.75
CA ARG A 71 5.26 -9.59 13.65
C ARG A 71 6.26 -8.74 12.89
N TYR A 72 5.74 -7.95 11.97
CA TYR A 72 6.54 -7.13 11.07
C TYR A 72 5.99 -5.72 10.94
N SER A 73 6.88 -4.76 10.83
CA SER A 73 6.56 -3.39 10.44
C SER A 73 7.65 -2.82 9.53
N LEU A 74 7.24 -2.01 8.56
CA LEU A 74 8.13 -1.12 7.84
C LEU A 74 8.00 0.27 8.43
N VAL A 75 9.13 0.91 8.74
CA VAL A 75 9.19 2.29 9.23
C VAL A 75 10.13 3.11 8.37
N GLU A 76 9.95 4.42 8.40
CA GLU A 76 10.92 5.32 7.78
C GLU A 76 12.25 5.27 8.54
N PRO A 77 13.37 5.57 7.87
CA PRO A 77 14.68 5.62 8.53
C PRO A 77 14.66 6.50 9.79
N ARG A 78 15.14 5.94 10.91
CA ARG A 78 15.19 6.56 12.25
C ARG A 78 13.83 6.77 12.93
N GLN A 79 12.73 6.26 12.38
CA GLN A 79 11.42 6.26 13.04
C GLN A 79 11.37 5.14 14.08
N ASP A 80 10.78 5.42 15.25
CA ASP A 80 10.52 4.39 16.27
C ASP A 80 9.43 3.42 15.79
N PRO A 81 9.71 2.12 15.72
CA PRO A 81 8.73 1.12 15.30
C PRO A 81 7.69 0.76 16.38
N ALA A 82 7.83 1.26 17.62
CA ALA A 82 7.05 0.80 18.77
C ALA A 82 5.54 0.87 18.55
N ASP A 83 5.01 1.98 18.07
CA ASP A 83 3.56 2.17 17.87
C ASP A 83 3.03 1.21 16.79
N ARG A 84 3.76 1.05 15.70
CA ARG A 84 3.37 0.14 14.62
C ARG A 84 3.43 -1.33 15.05
N LEU A 85 4.46 -1.69 15.81
CA LEU A 85 4.56 -3.04 16.38
C LEU A 85 3.47 -3.30 17.42
N ALA A 86 3.04 -2.29 18.17
CA ALA A 86 1.90 -2.41 19.10
C ALA A 86 0.60 -2.75 18.35
N GLU A 87 0.34 -2.19 17.17
CA GLU A 87 -0.81 -2.55 16.34
C GLU A 87 -0.78 -4.04 15.93
N THR A 88 0.38 -4.54 15.51
CA THR A 88 0.52 -5.97 15.17
C THR A 88 0.35 -6.87 16.41
N GLN A 89 0.81 -6.40 17.58
CA GLN A 89 0.60 -7.10 18.85
C GLN A 89 -0.88 -7.20 19.20
N ALA A 90 -1.65 -6.15 19.00
CA ALA A 90 -3.08 -6.17 19.26
C ALA A 90 -3.81 -7.23 18.40
N VAL A 91 -3.36 -7.44 17.15
CA VAL A 91 -3.89 -8.52 16.30
C VAL A 91 -3.58 -9.90 16.87
N THR A 92 -2.30 -10.16 17.20
CA THR A 92 -1.89 -11.47 17.73
C THR A 92 -2.58 -11.79 19.05
N HIS A 93 -2.70 -10.81 19.93
CA HIS A 93 -3.37 -10.96 21.20
C HIS A 93 -4.87 -11.27 21.05
N ARG A 94 -5.58 -10.51 20.21
CA ARG A 94 -7.01 -10.72 19.93
C ARG A 94 -7.29 -12.11 19.34
N ARG A 95 -6.36 -12.60 18.49
CA ARG A 95 -6.46 -13.90 17.83
C ARG A 95 -5.85 -15.04 18.65
N ARG A 96 -5.25 -14.76 19.80
CA ARG A 96 -4.53 -15.72 20.66
C ARG A 96 -3.46 -16.50 19.91
N TRP A 97 -2.71 -15.80 19.04
CA TRP A 97 -1.58 -16.37 18.33
C TRP A 97 -0.29 -16.16 19.09
N ALA A 98 0.58 -17.19 19.10
CA ALA A 98 1.91 -17.05 19.68
C ALA A 98 2.82 -16.25 18.76
N THR A 99 3.51 -15.26 19.29
CA THR A 99 4.53 -14.50 18.56
C THR A 99 5.89 -15.14 18.77
N SER A 100 6.52 -15.63 17.70
CA SER A 100 7.88 -16.19 17.73
C SER A 100 8.95 -15.17 17.39
N ILE A 101 8.65 -14.24 16.47
CA ILE A 101 9.58 -13.23 15.98
C ILE A 101 8.89 -11.89 15.99
N THR A 102 9.60 -10.85 16.42
CA THR A 102 9.17 -9.45 16.26
C THR A 102 10.31 -8.69 15.63
N THR A 103 10.05 -8.05 14.50
CA THR A 103 11.10 -7.37 13.74
C THR A 103 10.53 -6.23 12.89
N PHE A 104 11.41 -5.37 12.40
CA PHE A 104 11.07 -4.27 11.50
C PHE A 104 12.23 -3.99 10.55
N ASP A 105 11.92 -3.39 9.41
CA ASP A 105 12.90 -2.77 8.53
C ASP A 105 12.70 -1.25 8.57
N ASP A 106 13.80 -0.50 8.61
CA ASP A 106 13.87 0.96 8.65
C ASP A 106 14.45 1.50 7.33
N THR A 107 13.85 1.13 6.22
CA THR A 107 14.36 1.40 4.89
C THR A 107 13.28 2.00 3.99
N GLU A 108 13.71 2.84 3.05
CA GLU A 108 12.86 3.34 1.96
C GLU A 108 12.71 2.33 0.81
N ALA A 109 13.32 1.14 0.91
CA ALA A 109 13.25 0.13 -0.13
C ALA A 109 11.79 -0.30 -0.40
N GLY A 110 11.26 0.09 -1.54
CA GLY A 110 9.93 -0.30 -1.99
C GLY A 110 9.80 -1.80 -2.29
N ASP A 111 10.91 -2.44 -2.69
CA ASP A 111 10.96 -3.86 -2.99
C ASP A 111 11.12 -4.71 -1.72
N PRO A 112 10.16 -5.60 -1.41
CA PRO A 112 10.25 -6.52 -0.28
C PRO A 112 11.50 -7.41 -0.30
N ALA A 113 12.02 -7.76 -1.48
CA ALA A 113 13.20 -8.61 -1.64
C ALA A 113 14.49 -7.97 -1.08
N LEU A 114 14.52 -6.64 -0.96
CA LEU A 114 15.67 -5.89 -0.44
C LEU A 114 15.59 -5.63 1.07
N ARG A 115 14.60 -6.21 1.77
CA ARG A 115 14.35 -5.98 3.19
C ARG A 115 14.84 -7.17 4.01
N PRO A 116 15.94 -7.02 4.76
CA PRO A 116 16.59 -8.14 5.43
C PRO A 116 15.72 -8.78 6.51
N GLN A 117 14.94 -7.98 7.25
CA GLN A 117 14.10 -8.53 8.30
C GLN A 117 12.84 -9.22 7.74
N LEU A 118 12.28 -8.73 6.65
CA LEU A 118 11.20 -9.43 5.96
C LEU A 118 11.72 -10.76 5.36
N ALA A 119 12.91 -10.76 4.75
CA ALA A 119 13.56 -11.98 4.26
C ALA A 119 13.79 -13.03 5.38
N ARG A 120 14.16 -12.55 6.58
CA ARG A 120 14.27 -13.42 7.77
C ARG A 120 12.94 -14.09 8.13
N LEU A 121 11.82 -13.37 8.03
CA LEU A 121 10.51 -13.97 8.28
C LEU A 121 10.13 -15.01 7.21
N PHE A 122 10.49 -14.80 5.95
CA PHE A 122 10.31 -15.82 4.92
C PHE A 122 11.16 -17.07 5.19
N ALA A 123 12.40 -16.91 5.65
CA ALA A 123 13.23 -18.03 6.05
C ALA A 123 12.63 -18.79 7.24
N ALA A 124 12.08 -18.10 8.23
CA ALA A 124 11.39 -18.71 9.36
C ALA A 124 10.10 -19.46 8.95
N LEU A 125 9.38 -18.98 7.92
CA LEU A 125 8.27 -19.73 7.29
C LEU A 125 8.76 -21.01 6.65
N ASP A 126 9.84 -20.95 5.86
CA ASP A 126 10.42 -22.12 5.20
C ASP A 126 10.94 -23.16 6.22
N ALA A 127 11.46 -22.70 7.36
CA ALA A 127 11.88 -23.57 8.47
C ALA A 127 10.71 -24.10 9.32
N GLY A 128 9.48 -23.63 9.11
CA GLY A 128 8.33 -24.02 9.92
C GLY A 128 8.35 -23.45 11.35
N GLU A 129 9.16 -22.43 11.62
CA GLU A 129 9.24 -21.76 12.92
C GLU A 129 8.00 -20.88 13.16
N ILE A 130 7.48 -20.30 12.08
CA ILE A 130 6.23 -19.52 12.06
C ILE A 130 5.30 -20.05 10.97
N HIS A 131 4.01 -19.77 11.10
CA HIS A 131 2.99 -20.18 10.15
C HIS A 131 2.46 -18.98 9.33
N GLY A 132 2.77 -17.75 9.75
CA GLY A 132 2.35 -16.54 9.06
C GLY A 132 3.03 -15.30 9.57
N ILE A 133 2.79 -14.22 8.85
CA ILE A 133 3.30 -12.88 9.14
C ILE A 133 2.12 -11.98 9.52
N VAL A 134 2.30 -11.14 10.53
CA VAL A 134 1.35 -10.09 10.92
C VAL A 134 2.02 -8.75 10.66
N ALA A 135 1.45 -7.96 9.76
CA ALA A 135 1.91 -6.61 9.44
C ALA A 135 0.83 -5.57 9.78
N VAL A 136 1.17 -4.29 9.78
CA VAL A 136 0.21 -3.23 10.07
C VAL A 136 -0.74 -3.04 8.89
N SER A 137 -0.20 -2.90 7.69
CA SER A 137 -0.95 -2.62 6.47
C SER A 137 -0.29 -3.23 5.23
N GLN A 138 -0.97 -3.14 4.10
CA GLN A 138 -0.40 -3.54 2.80
C GLN A 138 0.93 -2.84 2.52
N VAL A 139 1.04 -1.55 2.86
CA VAL A 139 2.24 -0.73 2.58
C VAL A 139 3.48 -1.27 3.29
N ASP A 140 3.33 -1.92 4.44
CA ASP A 140 4.46 -2.58 5.12
C ASP A 140 5.05 -3.71 4.27
N ILE A 141 4.26 -4.34 3.42
CA ILE A 141 4.72 -5.35 2.48
C ILE A 141 5.11 -4.69 1.17
N SER A 142 4.19 -3.99 0.53
CA SER A 142 4.48 -3.18 -0.67
C SER A 142 3.36 -2.16 -0.93
N PRO A 143 3.71 -0.92 -1.31
CA PRO A 143 2.73 0.04 -1.80
C PRO A 143 2.18 -0.34 -3.18
N PHE A 144 2.89 -1.18 -3.94
CA PHE A 144 2.50 -1.60 -5.29
C PHE A 144 1.63 -2.85 -5.24
N HIS A 145 0.42 -2.77 -5.79
CA HIS A 145 -0.55 -3.86 -5.77
C HIS A 145 -0.02 -5.16 -6.40
N ASP A 146 0.72 -5.08 -7.50
CA ASP A 146 1.23 -6.26 -8.18
C ASP A 146 2.35 -6.95 -7.39
N VAL A 147 3.24 -6.19 -6.77
CA VAL A 147 4.28 -6.71 -5.88
C VAL A 147 3.65 -7.34 -4.63
N TYR A 148 2.62 -6.69 -4.08
CA TYR A 148 1.86 -7.23 -2.95
C TYR A 148 1.15 -8.54 -3.32
N ALA A 149 0.46 -8.60 -4.46
CA ALA A 149 -0.18 -9.82 -4.96
C ALA A 149 0.83 -10.96 -5.16
N HIS A 150 2.00 -10.63 -5.72
CA HIS A 150 3.08 -11.59 -5.88
C HIS A 150 3.57 -12.12 -4.52
N THR A 151 3.74 -11.23 -3.55
CA THR A 151 4.13 -11.62 -2.18
C THR A 151 3.10 -12.54 -1.52
N LEU A 152 1.80 -12.28 -1.68
CA LEU A 152 0.74 -13.21 -1.22
C LEU A 152 0.86 -14.59 -1.89
N THR A 153 1.18 -14.62 -3.19
CA THR A 153 1.40 -15.89 -3.91
C THR A 153 2.60 -16.66 -3.36
N ILE A 154 3.70 -15.97 -3.05
CA ILE A 154 4.88 -16.56 -2.41
C ILE A 154 4.55 -17.14 -1.04
N LEU A 155 3.82 -16.39 -0.21
CA LEU A 155 3.38 -16.87 1.11
C LEU A 155 2.50 -18.11 1.00
N ARG A 156 1.55 -18.13 0.05
CA ARG A 156 0.70 -19.28 -0.24
C ARG A 156 1.52 -20.54 -0.62
N ALA A 157 2.52 -20.37 -1.50
CA ALA A 157 3.40 -21.45 -1.92
C ALA A 157 4.17 -22.07 -0.74
N ARG A 158 4.50 -21.27 0.26
CA ARG A 158 5.14 -21.68 1.53
C ARG A 158 4.15 -22.17 2.59
N ARG A 159 2.87 -22.34 2.25
CA ARG A 159 1.78 -22.67 3.18
C ARG A 159 1.64 -21.66 4.33
N GLY A 160 2.16 -20.45 4.13
CA GLY A 160 2.07 -19.35 5.06
C GLY A 160 0.85 -18.46 4.78
N PHE A 161 0.63 -17.50 5.68
CA PHE A 161 -0.41 -16.49 5.53
C PHE A 161 0.08 -15.12 5.93
N LEU A 162 -0.63 -14.09 5.47
CA LEU A 162 -0.49 -12.72 5.92
C LEU A 162 -1.75 -12.28 6.66
N ALA A 163 -1.59 -11.64 7.81
CA ALA A 163 -2.66 -10.94 8.50
C ALA A 163 -2.29 -9.46 8.63
N LEU A 164 -3.25 -8.57 8.50
CA LEU A 164 -3.06 -7.14 8.62
C LEU A 164 -3.83 -6.58 9.83
N ALA A 165 -3.27 -5.57 10.49
CA ALA A 165 -3.96 -4.79 11.50
C ALA A 165 -5.00 -3.85 10.86
N ARG A 166 -4.65 -3.27 9.72
CA ARG A 166 -5.49 -2.42 8.89
C ARG A 166 -5.72 -3.11 7.55
N ASN A 167 -6.98 -3.20 7.11
CA ASN A 167 -7.29 -3.80 5.80
C ASN A 167 -6.68 -2.99 4.65
N GLU A 168 -6.61 -3.65 3.49
CA GLU A 168 -6.23 -3.00 2.24
C GLU A 168 -7.17 -1.82 1.98
N THR A 169 -6.59 -0.67 1.78
CA THR A 169 -7.28 0.56 1.38
C THR A 169 -6.83 0.93 -0.03
N SER A 170 -7.70 1.65 -0.74
CA SER A 170 -7.27 2.33 -1.97
C SER A 170 -6.14 3.30 -1.61
N ILE A 171 -4.98 3.09 -2.17
CA ILE A 171 -3.84 4.00 -2.06
C ILE A 171 -3.94 5.02 -3.18
#